data_a134e8b88066d13d966728b67eb8f245
#
_entry.id   a134e8b88066d13d966728b67eb8f245
#
_cell.length_a   1.000
_cell.length_b   1.000
_cell.length_c   1.000
_cell.angle_alpha   90.00
_cell.angle_beta   90.00
_cell.angle_gamma   90.00
#
_symmetry.space_group_name_H-M   'P 1'
#
loop_
_entity.id
_entity.type
_entity.pdbx_description
1 polymer ?
#
loop_
_entity_poly.entity_id
_entity_poly.type
_entity_poly.pdbx_seq_one_letter_code
_entity_poly.pdbx_strand_id
1 'polypeptide(L)'
;VFQRPCMEQLAPISPVVYYSALSQMKSLFDKTKAGAIVLKNRFVRASVGDHVKDGFVSAAMIEKYEALARGGVSTILSGYTLVDGNEHGHGITAMWSDEFIAGWKPLIDSVHSCDANIILQLVSVGSGYNSPADPSMPLLGASAVPNMRTGRIPKAMTLYDIERLKNQFAEAALRAKNAGFDGVELHAAHGYLFHQFSTPYYNRRSDAYGGSLNNRSRLTIETYQTIRKEVGPDFPVWIKLQSQDG
;
A
#
# COMPACT_ATOMS: atom_id res chain seq x y z
N VAL A 1 26.85 21.86 40.17
CA VAL A 1 27.98 22.35 39.35
C VAL A 1 28.26 21.25 38.35
N PHE A 2 27.69 21.38 37.14
CA PHE A 2 27.98 20.47 36.02
C PHE A 2 29.20 21.00 35.29
N GLN A 3 30.30 20.28 35.33
CA GLN A 3 31.47 20.53 34.51
C GLN A 3 31.15 20.13 33.07
N ARG A 4 31.29 21.08 32.12
CA ARG A 4 31.28 20.78 30.69
C ARG A 4 32.54 20.01 30.31
N PRO A 5 32.46 18.93 29.53
CA PRO A 5 33.65 18.28 29.01
C PRO A 5 34.38 19.23 28.07
N CYS A 6 35.70 19.25 28.19
CA CYS A 6 36.63 20.00 27.35
C CYS A 6 36.41 19.62 25.88
N MET A 7 36.14 20.61 25.02
CA MET A 7 36.19 20.40 23.57
C MET A 7 37.65 20.18 23.18
N GLU A 8 38.07 18.93 23.05
CA GLU A 8 39.32 18.61 22.36
C GLU A 8 39.26 19.18 20.95
N GLN A 9 40.29 19.94 20.60
CA GLN A 9 40.46 20.57 19.30
C GLN A 9 40.43 19.49 18.21
N LEU A 10 39.32 19.38 17.51
CA LEU A 10 39.26 18.62 16.26
C LEU A 10 40.20 19.30 15.28
N ALA A 11 41.19 18.57 14.78
CA ALA A 11 42.09 19.05 13.74
C ALA A 11 41.24 19.54 12.54
N PRO A 12 41.60 20.63 11.88
CA PRO A 12 40.86 21.15 10.73
C PRO A 12 40.83 20.08 9.63
N ILE A 13 39.65 19.60 9.28
CA ILE A 13 39.45 18.67 8.17
C ILE A 13 39.91 19.41 6.88
N SER A 14 40.83 18.80 6.16
CA SER A 14 41.30 19.33 4.89
C SER A 14 40.11 19.63 3.96
N PRO A 15 40.07 20.79 3.27
CA PRO A 15 39.04 21.09 2.29
C PRO A 15 38.82 19.98 1.26
N VAL A 16 39.89 19.31 0.86
CA VAL A 16 39.83 18.16 -0.08
C VAL A 16 39.05 16.98 0.47
N VAL A 17 39.17 16.69 1.78
CA VAL A 17 38.41 15.62 2.43
C VAL A 17 36.94 16.01 2.56
N TYR A 18 36.65 17.27 2.84
CA TYR A 18 35.30 17.79 2.92
C TYR A 18 34.58 17.71 1.56
N TYR A 19 35.24 18.13 0.47
CA TYR A 19 34.70 18.01 -0.89
C TYR A 19 34.52 16.57 -1.35
N SER A 20 35.44 15.66 -1.00
CA SER A 20 35.29 14.25 -1.34
C SER A 20 34.15 13.58 -0.56
N ALA A 21 33.94 13.95 0.70
CA ALA A 21 32.80 13.47 1.50
C ALA A 21 31.47 14.01 0.96
N LEU A 22 31.39 15.26 0.52
CA LEU A 22 30.20 15.82 -0.10
C LEU A 22 29.89 15.16 -1.45
N SER A 23 30.89 14.79 -2.24
CA SER A 23 30.70 14.07 -3.51
C SER A 23 30.15 12.64 -3.34
N GLN A 24 30.22 12.07 -2.13
CA GLN A 24 29.63 10.78 -1.78
C GLN A 24 28.22 10.88 -1.17
N MET A 25 27.76 12.08 -0.84
CA MET A 25 26.40 12.26 -0.31
C MET A 25 25.37 12.09 -1.42
N LYS A 26 24.49 11.11 -1.24
CA LYS A 26 23.38 10.87 -2.17
C LYS A 26 22.36 12.00 -2.06
N SER A 27 21.99 12.57 -3.19
CA SER A 27 20.94 13.59 -3.27
C SER A 27 19.55 12.94 -3.44
N LEU A 28 18.48 13.73 -3.27
CA LEU A 28 17.12 13.29 -3.56
C LEU A 28 16.91 12.99 -5.06
N PHE A 29 17.76 13.53 -5.92
CA PHE A 29 17.67 13.37 -7.38
C PHE A 29 18.50 12.20 -7.92
N ASP A 30 19.29 11.54 -7.08
CA ASP A 30 20.11 10.40 -7.51
C ASP A 30 19.25 9.17 -7.78
N LYS A 31 19.56 8.47 -8.87
CA LYS A 31 18.98 7.17 -9.17
C LYS A 31 19.25 6.17 -8.06
N THR A 32 18.26 5.33 -7.77
CA THR A 32 18.37 4.26 -6.78
C THR A 32 17.54 3.05 -7.20
N LYS A 33 17.55 2.00 -6.39
CA LYS A 33 16.70 0.82 -6.59
C LYS A 33 15.89 0.53 -5.33
N ALA A 34 14.66 0.09 -5.53
CA ALA A 34 13.80 -0.47 -4.49
C ALA A 34 13.32 -1.86 -4.94
N GLY A 35 14.05 -2.91 -4.51
CA GLY A 35 13.89 -4.24 -5.09
C GLY A 35 14.24 -4.26 -6.57
N ALA A 36 13.34 -4.75 -7.41
CA ALA A 36 13.51 -4.80 -8.86
C ALA A 36 13.25 -3.44 -9.55
N ILE A 37 12.61 -2.48 -8.87
CA ILE A 37 12.26 -1.18 -9.46
C ILE A 37 13.48 -0.25 -9.48
N VAL A 38 13.75 0.34 -10.64
CA VAL A 38 14.71 1.44 -10.80
C VAL A 38 13.98 2.75 -10.59
N LEU A 39 14.43 3.54 -9.62
CA LEU A 39 13.91 4.87 -9.31
C LEU A 39 14.81 5.92 -9.96
N LYS A 40 14.26 6.77 -10.85
CA LYS A 40 15.03 7.86 -11.48
C LYS A 40 15.45 8.94 -10.48
N ASN A 41 14.79 9.02 -9.35
CA ASN A 41 15.10 9.85 -8.19
C ASN A 41 14.42 9.25 -6.94
N ARG A 42 14.52 9.92 -5.78
CA ARG A 42 13.99 9.41 -4.50
C ARG A 42 12.60 9.95 -4.15
N PHE A 43 11.90 10.59 -5.09
CA PHE A 43 10.55 11.06 -4.88
C PHE A 43 9.54 9.97 -5.23
N VAL A 44 8.75 9.57 -4.23
CA VAL A 44 7.64 8.64 -4.37
C VAL A 44 6.36 9.37 -3.92
N ARG A 45 5.38 9.47 -4.82
CA ARG A 45 4.06 10.00 -4.46
C ARG A 45 3.31 8.95 -3.65
N ALA A 46 3.00 9.25 -2.40
CA ALA A 46 2.21 8.38 -1.54
C ALA A 46 0.77 8.23 -2.06
N SER A 47 0.14 7.10 -1.77
CA SER A 47 -1.26 6.84 -2.13
C SER A 47 -2.20 7.88 -1.50
N VAL A 48 -3.07 8.45 -2.33
CA VAL A 48 -4.18 9.33 -1.95
C VAL A 48 -5.43 8.85 -2.71
N GLY A 49 -6.57 8.76 -2.04
CA GLY A 49 -7.80 8.28 -2.65
C GLY A 49 -8.17 9.02 -3.93
N ASP A 50 -8.54 8.27 -4.95
CA ASP A 50 -9.05 8.78 -6.21
C ASP A 50 -10.56 8.62 -6.20
N HIS A 51 -11.31 9.71 -6.35
CA HIS A 51 -12.76 9.65 -6.38
C HIS A 51 -13.23 9.28 -7.78
N VAL A 52 -13.53 7.99 -7.98
CA VAL A 52 -13.98 7.43 -9.26
C VAL A 52 -15.43 6.95 -9.19
N LYS A 53 -16.03 6.69 -10.34
CA LYS A 53 -17.36 6.10 -10.43
C LYS A 53 -17.24 4.60 -10.74
N ASP A 54 -17.98 3.78 -10.01
CA ASP A 54 -18.12 2.33 -10.25
C ASP A 54 -16.80 1.54 -10.33
N GLY A 55 -15.73 2.04 -9.69
CA GLY A 55 -14.42 1.38 -9.67
C GLY A 55 -13.53 1.63 -10.88
N PHE A 56 -14.02 2.31 -11.92
CA PHE A 56 -13.28 2.53 -13.16
C PHE A 56 -12.43 3.80 -13.13
N VAL A 57 -11.27 3.72 -13.79
CA VAL A 57 -10.38 4.87 -14.02
C VAL A 57 -11.11 5.93 -14.85
N SER A 58 -11.08 7.19 -14.43
CA SER A 58 -11.66 8.32 -15.15
C SER A 58 -10.61 9.12 -15.93
N ALA A 59 -11.04 9.88 -16.93
CA ALA A 59 -10.16 10.80 -17.67
C ALA A 59 -9.46 11.79 -16.73
N ALA A 60 -10.17 12.35 -15.75
CA ALA A 60 -9.58 13.26 -14.77
C ALA A 60 -8.50 12.59 -13.91
N MET A 61 -8.63 11.29 -13.63
CA MET A 61 -7.60 10.52 -12.94
C MET A 61 -6.36 10.35 -13.82
N ILE A 62 -6.52 10.06 -15.11
CA ILE A 62 -5.42 9.96 -16.08
C ILE A 62 -4.65 11.29 -16.13
N GLU A 63 -5.33 12.41 -16.34
CA GLU A 63 -4.73 13.75 -16.38
C GLU A 63 -3.95 14.08 -15.09
N LYS A 64 -4.53 13.76 -13.93
CA LYS A 64 -3.88 13.95 -12.63
C LYS A 64 -2.58 13.16 -12.50
N TYR A 65 -2.58 11.88 -12.90
CA TYR A 65 -1.41 11.02 -12.78
C TYR A 65 -0.33 11.39 -13.78
N GLU A 66 -0.73 11.77 -15.01
CA GLU A 66 0.19 12.31 -15.99
C GLU A 66 0.87 13.60 -15.52
N ALA A 67 0.11 14.52 -14.93
CA ALA A 67 0.66 15.76 -14.36
C ALA A 67 1.68 15.48 -13.25
N LEU A 68 1.41 14.50 -12.37
CA LEU A 68 2.35 14.07 -11.34
C LEU A 68 3.64 13.49 -11.93
N ALA A 69 3.52 12.64 -12.94
CA ALA A 69 4.66 12.02 -13.62
C ALA A 69 5.50 13.05 -14.37
N ARG A 70 4.87 14.00 -15.08
CA ARG A 70 5.53 15.15 -15.72
C ARG A 70 6.22 16.07 -14.71
N GLY A 71 5.70 16.17 -13.49
CA GLY A 71 6.32 16.89 -12.37
C GLY A 71 7.63 16.28 -11.89
N GLY A 72 8.04 15.13 -12.45
CA GLY A 72 9.36 14.52 -12.21
C GLY A 72 9.40 13.49 -11.09
N VAL A 73 8.27 13.10 -10.49
CA VAL A 73 8.24 12.02 -9.50
C VAL A 73 8.71 10.70 -10.13
N SER A 74 9.48 9.89 -9.37
CA SER A 74 9.98 8.61 -9.86
C SER A 74 8.93 7.52 -9.84
N THR A 75 8.10 7.50 -8.81
CA THR A 75 7.11 6.44 -8.61
C THR A 75 5.83 7.02 -8.03
N ILE A 76 4.70 6.59 -8.55
CA ILE A 76 3.38 6.96 -8.06
C ILE A 76 2.74 5.70 -7.44
N LEU A 77 2.34 5.79 -6.17
CA LEU A 77 1.40 4.84 -5.59
C LEU A 77 -0.01 5.30 -5.96
N SER A 78 -0.81 4.42 -6.56
CA SER A 78 -2.21 4.72 -6.90
C SER A 78 -3.03 5.04 -5.64
N GLY A 79 -4.21 5.58 -5.80
CA GLY A 79 -5.24 5.50 -4.76
C GLY A 79 -5.47 4.04 -4.37
N TYR A 80 -5.95 3.82 -3.14
CA TYR A 80 -6.26 2.46 -2.68
C TYR A 80 -7.37 1.86 -3.53
N THR A 81 -7.17 0.58 -3.91
CA THR A 81 -7.95 -0.15 -4.91
C THR A 81 -8.52 -1.41 -4.29
N LEU A 82 -9.83 -1.61 -4.39
CA LEU A 82 -10.55 -2.74 -3.79
C LEU A 82 -10.24 -4.06 -4.49
N VAL A 83 -10.05 -5.11 -3.70
CA VAL A 83 -9.83 -6.50 -4.16
C VAL A 83 -11.06 -7.39 -4.02
N ASP A 84 -12.13 -6.91 -3.38
CA ASP A 84 -13.39 -7.64 -3.18
C ASP A 84 -14.57 -6.79 -3.66
N GLY A 85 -15.34 -7.30 -4.62
CA GLY A 85 -16.55 -6.65 -5.13
C GLY A 85 -17.65 -6.46 -4.07
N ASN A 86 -17.62 -7.20 -2.97
CA ASN A 86 -18.54 -6.99 -1.85
C ASN A 86 -18.25 -5.71 -1.06
N GLU A 87 -17.05 -5.14 -1.19
CA GLU A 87 -16.67 -3.87 -0.58
C GLU A 87 -16.85 -2.68 -1.54
N HIS A 88 -17.41 -2.92 -2.76
CA HIS A 88 -17.55 -1.87 -3.78
C HIS A 88 -18.43 -0.71 -3.30
N GLY A 89 -18.16 0.47 -3.82
CA GLY A 89 -18.94 1.69 -3.57
C GLY A 89 -18.06 2.92 -3.33
N HIS A 90 -18.61 4.07 -3.69
CA HIS A 90 -18.16 5.40 -3.28
C HIS A 90 -16.73 5.82 -3.59
N GLY A 91 -16.38 5.78 -4.87
CA GLY A 91 -15.20 6.51 -5.33
C GLY A 91 -13.88 5.79 -5.15
N ILE A 92 -13.90 4.49 -4.89
CA ILE A 92 -12.69 3.66 -4.79
C ILE A 92 -12.50 2.89 -6.10
N THR A 93 -11.27 2.87 -6.62
CA THR A 93 -10.92 2.06 -7.78
C THR A 93 -11.01 0.56 -7.48
N ALA A 94 -11.13 -0.26 -8.51
CA ALA A 94 -11.35 -1.69 -8.40
C ALA A 94 -10.34 -2.53 -9.18
N MET A 95 -10.06 -3.75 -8.68
CA MET A 95 -9.27 -4.77 -9.35
C MET A 95 -9.75 -6.19 -9.01
N TRP A 96 -11.01 -6.35 -8.57
CA TRP A 96 -11.58 -7.66 -8.22
C TRP A 96 -11.99 -8.51 -9.44
N SER A 97 -12.09 -7.92 -10.64
CA SER A 97 -12.51 -8.57 -11.88
C SER A 97 -11.60 -8.16 -13.04
N ASP A 98 -11.51 -8.99 -14.06
CA ASP A 98 -10.68 -8.75 -15.26
C ASP A 98 -11.20 -7.56 -16.10
N GLU A 99 -12.47 -7.19 -15.96
CA GLU A 99 -13.06 -6.03 -16.65
C GLU A 99 -12.35 -4.71 -16.34
N PHE A 100 -11.69 -4.60 -15.18
CA PHE A 100 -10.96 -3.39 -14.78
C PHE A 100 -9.60 -3.25 -15.45
N ILE A 101 -8.99 -4.36 -15.94
CA ILE A 101 -7.64 -4.37 -16.52
C ILE A 101 -7.52 -3.34 -17.65
N ALA A 102 -8.45 -3.39 -18.61
CA ALA A 102 -8.40 -2.51 -19.78
C ALA A 102 -8.53 -1.02 -19.41
N GLY A 103 -9.30 -0.69 -18.37
CA GLY A 103 -9.51 0.68 -17.91
C GLY A 103 -8.25 1.33 -17.30
N TRP A 104 -7.34 0.54 -16.71
CA TRP A 104 -6.10 1.04 -16.14
C TRP A 104 -5.01 1.34 -17.18
N LYS A 105 -5.04 0.66 -18.34
CA LYS A 105 -3.98 0.74 -19.33
C LYS A 105 -3.67 2.17 -19.79
N PRO A 106 -4.63 3.03 -20.15
CA PRO A 106 -4.33 4.40 -20.59
C PRO A 106 -3.61 5.23 -19.52
N LEU A 107 -3.97 5.03 -18.23
CA LEU A 107 -3.31 5.71 -17.11
C LEU A 107 -1.86 5.23 -16.95
N ILE A 108 -1.64 3.91 -17.00
CA ILE A 108 -0.31 3.32 -16.89
C ILE A 108 0.59 3.81 -18.03
N ASP A 109 0.11 3.76 -19.27
CA ASP A 109 0.83 4.21 -20.46
C ASP A 109 1.21 5.70 -20.34
N SER A 110 0.30 6.56 -19.81
CA SER A 110 0.58 7.98 -19.62
C SER A 110 1.68 8.24 -18.57
N VAL A 111 1.69 7.47 -17.49
CA VAL A 111 2.75 7.55 -16.45
C VAL A 111 4.10 7.07 -16.99
N HIS A 112 4.11 5.92 -17.69
CA HIS A 112 5.31 5.36 -18.30
C HIS A 112 5.91 6.27 -19.37
N SER A 113 5.09 6.99 -20.15
CA SER A 113 5.56 7.96 -21.15
C SER A 113 6.40 9.10 -20.53
N CYS A 114 6.28 9.33 -19.22
CA CYS A 114 7.03 10.32 -18.45
C CYS A 114 8.20 9.72 -17.67
N ASP A 115 8.66 8.51 -17.99
CA ASP A 115 9.73 7.79 -17.29
C ASP A 115 9.47 7.70 -15.77
N ALA A 116 8.23 7.41 -15.37
CA ALA A 116 7.82 7.19 -13.99
C ALA A 116 7.21 5.80 -13.83
N ASN A 117 7.39 5.20 -12.64
CA ASN A 117 6.79 3.92 -12.29
C ASN A 117 5.41 4.14 -11.65
N ILE A 118 4.54 3.15 -11.73
CA ILE A 118 3.24 3.13 -11.06
C ILE A 118 3.00 1.82 -10.32
N ILE A 119 2.64 1.92 -9.05
CA ILE A 119 2.35 0.79 -8.15
C ILE A 119 0.90 0.86 -7.73
N LEU A 120 0.16 -0.25 -7.87
CA LEU A 120 -1.23 -0.33 -7.44
C LEU A 120 -1.33 -0.61 -5.95
N GLN A 121 -1.96 0.27 -5.17
CA GLN A 121 -2.22 -0.01 -3.76
C GLN A 121 -3.49 -0.84 -3.62
N LEU A 122 -3.36 -2.09 -3.14
CA LEU A 122 -4.45 -3.03 -2.90
C LEU A 122 -4.99 -2.91 -1.47
N VAL A 123 -6.31 -2.93 -1.32
CA VAL A 123 -6.97 -2.80 -0.03
C VAL A 123 -8.20 -3.70 0.10
N SER A 124 -8.43 -4.18 1.30
CA SER A 124 -9.75 -4.53 1.83
C SER A 124 -10.02 -3.60 3.01
N VAL A 125 -11.14 -2.92 2.97
CA VAL A 125 -11.43 -1.85 3.93
C VAL A 125 -11.95 -2.40 5.27
N GLY A 126 -12.48 -3.64 5.27
CA GLY A 126 -13.07 -4.23 6.46
C GLY A 126 -14.11 -3.31 7.11
N SER A 127 -14.08 -3.17 8.42
CA SER A 127 -14.98 -2.26 9.15
C SER A 127 -14.59 -0.77 9.05
N GLY A 128 -13.48 -0.47 8.37
CA GLY A 128 -12.91 0.88 8.30
C GLY A 128 -13.59 1.83 7.31
N TYR A 129 -14.65 1.44 6.61
CA TYR A 129 -15.35 2.28 5.65
C TYR A 129 -16.81 2.50 6.03
N ASN A 130 -17.35 3.70 5.77
CA ASN A 130 -18.66 4.13 6.26
C ASN A 130 -19.86 3.54 5.52
N SER A 131 -19.66 2.93 4.36
CA SER A 131 -20.76 2.40 3.57
C SER A 131 -20.40 1.06 2.96
N PRO A 132 -21.14 -0.02 3.22
CA PRO A 132 -21.21 -1.12 2.30
C PRO A 132 -22.01 -0.67 1.10
N ALA A 133 -21.63 -1.08 -0.08
CA ALA A 133 -22.44 -0.88 -1.26
C ALA A 133 -23.79 -1.59 -1.14
N ASP A 134 -23.80 -2.72 -0.50
CA ASP A 134 -25.00 -3.47 -0.14
C ASP A 134 -25.13 -3.58 1.39
N PRO A 135 -26.14 -2.91 1.99
CA PRO A 135 -26.39 -3.01 3.42
C PRO A 135 -26.69 -4.44 3.92
N SER A 136 -27.08 -5.35 3.02
CA SER A 136 -27.36 -6.76 3.35
C SER A 136 -26.08 -7.58 3.49
N MET A 137 -24.95 -7.13 2.91
CA MET A 137 -23.69 -7.84 3.00
C MET A 137 -23.01 -7.60 4.36
N PRO A 138 -22.56 -8.68 5.01
CA PRO A 138 -21.94 -8.55 6.32
C PRO A 138 -20.59 -7.82 6.19
N LEU A 139 -20.43 -6.79 6.99
CA LEU A 139 -19.16 -6.15 7.18
C LEU A 139 -18.21 -7.13 7.88
N LEU A 140 -17.05 -7.40 7.32
CA LEU A 140 -16.09 -8.34 7.88
C LEU A 140 -14.97 -7.59 8.62
N GLY A 141 -14.39 -8.23 9.64
CA GLY A 141 -13.27 -7.71 10.40
C GLY A 141 -12.54 -8.79 11.18
N ALA A 142 -11.47 -8.45 11.89
CA ALA A 142 -10.73 -9.40 12.70
C ALA A 142 -11.59 -10.02 13.80
N SER A 143 -12.42 -9.21 14.46
CA SER A 143 -13.36 -9.59 15.52
C SER A 143 -14.55 -8.63 15.53
N ALA A 144 -15.62 -8.98 16.25
CA ALA A 144 -16.83 -8.17 16.38
C ALA A 144 -16.60 -6.99 17.37
N VAL A 145 -15.65 -6.11 17.04
CA VAL A 145 -15.29 -4.92 17.83
C VAL A 145 -15.76 -3.67 17.07
N PRO A 146 -16.47 -2.72 17.71
CA PRO A 146 -16.86 -1.49 17.04
C PRO A 146 -15.67 -0.74 16.47
N ASN A 147 -15.75 -0.34 15.19
CA ASN A 147 -14.72 0.48 14.58
C ASN A 147 -14.75 1.91 15.15
N MET A 148 -13.64 2.41 15.65
CA MET A 148 -13.55 3.73 16.31
C MET A 148 -13.97 4.89 15.40
N ARG A 149 -13.73 4.77 14.09
CA ARG A 149 -14.06 5.82 13.11
C ARG A 149 -15.51 5.76 12.64
N THR A 150 -16.02 4.55 12.42
CA THR A 150 -17.34 4.33 11.79
C THR A 150 -18.44 3.95 12.77
N GLY A 151 -18.08 3.54 14.00
CA GLY A 151 -18.99 2.99 15.00
C GLY A 151 -19.57 1.61 14.65
N ARG A 152 -19.25 1.07 13.46
CA ARG A 152 -19.86 -0.17 12.95
C ARG A 152 -19.19 -1.39 13.57
N ILE A 153 -20.00 -2.41 13.87
CA ILE A 153 -19.55 -3.69 14.40
C ILE A 153 -19.49 -4.69 13.26
N PRO A 154 -18.31 -5.17 12.87
CA PRO A 154 -18.16 -6.19 11.83
C PRO A 154 -18.50 -7.58 12.37
N LYS A 155 -18.82 -8.50 11.47
CA LYS A 155 -18.75 -9.93 11.75
C LYS A 155 -17.30 -10.39 11.74
N ALA A 156 -16.89 -11.18 12.74
CA ALA A 156 -15.56 -11.79 12.75
C ALA A 156 -15.39 -12.72 11.55
N MET A 157 -14.32 -12.56 10.80
CA MET A 157 -13.97 -13.44 9.67
C MET A 157 -13.77 -14.88 10.15
N THR A 158 -14.35 -15.82 9.41
CA THR A 158 -14.02 -17.24 9.54
C THR A 158 -12.67 -17.54 8.89
N LEU A 159 -12.12 -18.74 9.13
CA LEU A 159 -10.90 -19.18 8.43
C LEU A 159 -11.15 -19.28 6.91
N TYR A 160 -12.37 -19.63 6.48
CA TYR A 160 -12.75 -19.61 5.07
C TYR A 160 -12.69 -18.19 4.48
N ASP A 161 -13.21 -17.18 5.19
CA ASP A 161 -13.16 -15.77 4.74
C ASP A 161 -11.71 -15.32 4.61
N ILE A 162 -10.83 -15.71 5.53
CA ILE A 162 -9.40 -15.41 5.49
C ILE A 162 -8.73 -16.02 4.25
N GLU A 163 -8.98 -17.29 3.96
CA GLU A 163 -8.43 -17.95 2.76
C GLU A 163 -8.94 -17.30 1.48
N ARG A 164 -10.25 -17.02 1.39
CA ARG A 164 -10.86 -16.31 0.26
C ARG A 164 -10.19 -14.95 0.04
N LEU A 165 -10.00 -14.19 1.10
CA LEU A 165 -9.36 -12.86 1.03
C LEU A 165 -7.93 -12.93 0.48
N LYS A 166 -7.11 -13.87 0.98
CA LYS A 166 -5.72 -14.05 0.49
C LYS A 166 -5.69 -14.31 -1.02
N ASN A 167 -6.61 -15.14 -1.51
CA ASN A 167 -6.72 -15.43 -2.94
C ASN A 167 -7.18 -14.20 -3.74
N GLN A 168 -8.16 -13.42 -3.24
CA GLN A 168 -8.59 -12.18 -3.88
C GLN A 168 -7.44 -11.17 -4.04
N PHE A 169 -6.58 -11.03 -3.03
CA PHE A 169 -5.39 -10.18 -3.14
C PHE A 169 -4.39 -10.71 -4.17
N ALA A 170 -4.19 -12.03 -4.24
CA ALA A 170 -3.28 -12.63 -5.22
C ALA A 170 -3.80 -12.48 -6.65
N GLU A 171 -5.09 -12.70 -6.87
CA GLU A 171 -5.74 -12.48 -8.17
C GLU A 171 -5.69 -11.01 -8.59
N ALA A 172 -5.97 -10.07 -7.66
CA ALA A 172 -5.88 -8.63 -7.95
C ALA A 172 -4.43 -8.22 -8.29
N ALA A 173 -3.43 -8.78 -7.61
CA ALA A 173 -2.03 -8.55 -7.92
C ALA A 173 -1.63 -9.09 -9.30
N LEU A 174 -2.15 -10.27 -9.69
CA LEU A 174 -1.94 -10.83 -11.03
C LEU A 174 -2.58 -9.94 -12.10
N ARG A 175 -3.82 -9.47 -11.87
CA ARG A 175 -4.49 -8.50 -12.76
C ARG A 175 -3.69 -7.21 -12.90
N ALA A 176 -3.16 -6.68 -11.80
CA ALA A 176 -2.29 -5.50 -11.81
C ALA A 176 -1.05 -5.73 -12.68
N LYS A 177 -0.38 -6.89 -12.54
CA LYS A 177 0.74 -7.28 -13.39
C LYS A 177 0.35 -7.35 -14.86
N ASN A 178 -0.79 -7.97 -15.18
CA ASN A 178 -1.31 -8.09 -16.55
C ASN A 178 -1.75 -6.74 -17.14
N ALA A 179 -2.19 -5.79 -16.31
CA ALA A 179 -2.49 -4.43 -16.73
C ALA A 179 -1.26 -3.60 -17.07
N GLY A 180 -0.07 -4.00 -16.56
CA GLY A 180 1.21 -3.33 -16.81
C GLY A 180 1.73 -2.47 -15.65
N PHE A 181 1.19 -2.61 -14.44
CA PHE A 181 1.75 -1.97 -13.24
C PHE A 181 3.16 -2.49 -12.94
N ASP A 182 4.02 -1.63 -12.42
CA ASP A 182 5.39 -1.97 -12.02
C ASP A 182 5.46 -2.72 -10.68
N GLY A 183 4.36 -2.82 -9.96
CA GLY A 183 4.24 -3.54 -8.70
C GLY A 183 2.90 -3.32 -8.04
N VAL A 184 2.74 -3.92 -6.86
CA VAL A 184 1.59 -3.70 -5.98
C VAL A 184 2.05 -3.31 -4.58
N GLU A 185 1.17 -2.61 -3.84
CA GLU A 185 1.38 -2.31 -2.41
C GLU A 185 0.19 -2.83 -1.61
N LEU A 186 0.45 -3.61 -0.55
CA LEU A 186 -0.56 -4.01 0.42
C LEU A 186 -0.83 -2.85 1.38
N HIS A 187 -2.07 -2.43 1.50
CA HIS A 187 -2.47 -1.41 2.47
C HIS A 187 -2.74 -2.01 3.85
N ALA A 188 -1.72 -2.04 4.71
CA ALA A 188 -1.79 -2.59 6.07
C ALA A 188 -1.75 -1.49 7.16
N ALA A 189 -2.42 -0.36 6.92
CA ALA A 189 -2.45 0.78 7.81
C ALA A 189 -3.87 1.41 7.88
N HIS A 190 -4.00 2.53 8.59
CA HIS A 190 -5.14 3.45 8.61
C HIS A 190 -6.48 2.84 9.06
N GLY A 191 -6.46 1.77 9.86
CA GLY A 191 -7.68 1.14 10.36
C GLY A 191 -8.40 0.24 9.36
N TYR A 192 -7.77 -0.07 8.20
CA TYR A 192 -8.29 -1.04 7.24
C TYR A 192 -8.00 -2.49 7.66
N LEU A 193 -8.44 -3.46 6.90
CA LEU A 193 -8.56 -4.85 7.38
C LEU A 193 -7.24 -5.44 7.92
N PHE A 194 -6.12 -5.30 7.22
CA PHE A 194 -4.83 -5.80 7.72
C PHE A 194 -4.40 -5.12 9.02
N HIS A 195 -4.65 -3.79 9.15
CA HIS A 195 -4.41 -3.09 10.40
C HIS A 195 -5.36 -3.59 11.51
N GLN A 196 -6.63 -3.89 11.21
CA GLN A 196 -7.56 -4.48 12.18
C GLN A 196 -7.09 -5.84 12.69
N PHE A 197 -6.39 -6.63 11.88
CA PHE A 197 -5.77 -7.88 12.32
C PHE A 197 -4.50 -7.64 13.14
N SER A 198 -3.68 -6.66 12.81
CA SER A 198 -2.40 -6.41 13.47
C SER A 198 -2.53 -5.77 14.85
N THR A 199 -3.52 -4.90 15.06
CA THR A 199 -3.72 -4.22 16.35
C THR A 199 -4.47 -5.07 17.38
N PRO A 200 -4.02 -5.14 18.64
CA PRO A 200 -4.75 -5.84 19.68
C PRO A 200 -6.08 -5.18 20.03
N TYR A 201 -6.31 -3.92 19.67
CA TYR A 201 -7.59 -3.26 19.90
C TYR A 201 -8.73 -3.92 19.12
N TYR A 202 -8.55 -4.15 17.81
CA TYR A 202 -9.58 -4.76 16.96
C TYR A 202 -9.50 -6.30 16.94
N ASN A 203 -8.31 -6.87 17.15
CA ASN A 203 -8.11 -8.31 17.05
C ASN A 203 -8.23 -8.96 18.44
N ARG A 204 -9.41 -9.54 18.72
CA ARG A 204 -9.73 -10.31 19.93
C ARG A 204 -9.81 -11.82 19.67
N ARG A 205 -9.19 -12.29 18.58
CA ARG A 205 -9.19 -13.71 18.19
C ARG A 205 -8.35 -14.55 19.13
N SER A 206 -8.78 -15.79 19.33
CA SER A 206 -8.07 -16.83 20.10
C SER A 206 -7.48 -17.94 19.21
N ASP A 207 -7.65 -17.85 17.89
CA ASP A 207 -7.07 -18.78 16.93
C ASP A 207 -5.66 -18.36 16.45
N ALA A 208 -5.15 -19.02 15.40
CA ALA A 208 -3.82 -18.77 14.86
C ALA A 208 -3.62 -17.33 14.31
N TYR A 209 -4.67 -16.52 14.17
CA TYR A 209 -4.62 -15.14 13.69
C TYR A 209 -4.76 -14.10 14.81
N GLY A 210 -4.79 -14.52 16.09
CA GLY A 210 -4.95 -13.63 17.24
C GLY A 210 -3.95 -13.85 18.36
N GLY A 211 -3.99 -13.00 19.39
CA GLY A 211 -3.11 -13.07 20.56
C GLY A 211 -1.73 -12.47 20.30
N SER A 212 -0.69 -13.28 20.06
CA SER A 212 0.69 -12.81 19.89
C SER A 212 0.86 -11.92 18.65
N LEU A 213 1.91 -11.08 18.62
CA LEU A 213 2.25 -10.26 17.46
C LEU A 213 2.43 -11.13 16.20
N ASN A 214 3.09 -12.26 16.31
CA ASN A 214 3.29 -13.19 15.20
C ASN A 214 1.95 -13.66 14.60
N ASN A 215 0.99 -13.99 15.46
CA ASN A 215 -0.33 -14.42 15.01
C ASN A 215 -1.11 -13.26 14.38
N ARG A 216 -1.07 -12.07 14.98
CA ARG A 216 -1.76 -10.89 14.43
C ARG A 216 -1.17 -10.41 13.10
N SER A 217 0.12 -10.64 12.87
CA SER A 217 0.79 -10.33 11.59
C SER A 217 0.59 -11.43 10.53
N ARG A 218 0.10 -12.60 10.92
CA ARG A 218 -0.02 -13.79 10.07
C ARG A 218 -0.80 -13.53 8.79
N LEU A 219 -1.96 -12.89 8.89
CA LEU A 219 -2.77 -12.58 7.70
C LEU A 219 -1.98 -11.80 6.65
N THR A 220 -1.28 -10.74 7.06
CA THR A 220 -0.47 -9.92 6.14
C THR A 220 0.66 -10.73 5.50
N ILE A 221 1.36 -11.54 6.31
CA ILE A 221 2.48 -12.37 5.84
C ILE A 221 1.99 -13.43 4.86
N GLU A 222 0.93 -14.16 5.18
CA GLU A 222 0.39 -15.20 4.33
C GLU A 222 -0.20 -14.62 3.04
N THR A 223 -0.86 -13.46 3.10
CA THR A 223 -1.33 -12.76 1.89
C THR A 223 -0.16 -12.38 0.99
N TYR A 224 0.92 -11.81 1.55
CA TYR A 224 2.15 -11.55 0.78
C TYR A 224 2.70 -12.82 0.13
N GLN A 225 2.74 -13.93 0.86
CA GLN A 225 3.24 -15.22 0.34
C GLN A 225 2.34 -15.76 -0.79
N THR A 226 1.02 -15.61 -0.67
CA THR A 226 0.07 -16.01 -1.70
C THR A 226 0.23 -15.15 -2.96
N ILE A 227 0.33 -13.84 -2.81
CA ILE A 227 0.65 -12.94 -3.94
C ILE A 227 1.96 -13.34 -4.60
N ARG A 228 3.02 -13.57 -3.81
CA ARG A 228 4.34 -13.93 -4.34
C ARG A 228 4.34 -15.21 -5.17
N LYS A 229 3.53 -16.20 -4.79
CA LYS A 229 3.35 -17.44 -5.59
C LYS A 229 2.74 -17.14 -6.95
N GLU A 230 1.77 -16.22 -6.99
CA GLU A 230 0.99 -15.92 -8.18
C GLU A 230 1.76 -15.01 -9.16
N VAL A 231 2.40 -13.94 -8.65
CA VAL A 231 3.08 -12.96 -9.50
C VAL A 231 4.54 -13.28 -9.80
N GLY A 232 5.12 -14.30 -9.14
CA GLY A 232 6.53 -14.70 -9.28
C GLY A 232 7.50 -13.86 -8.44
N PRO A 233 8.82 -14.21 -8.44
CA PRO A 233 9.80 -13.65 -7.51
C PRO A 233 10.16 -12.18 -7.80
N ASP A 234 10.10 -11.74 -9.05
CA ASP A 234 10.66 -10.47 -9.50
C ASP A 234 9.65 -9.32 -9.48
N PHE A 235 8.34 -9.62 -9.48
CA PHE A 235 7.32 -8.58 -9.45
C PHE A 235 7.29 -7.88 -8.08
N PRO A 236 7.48 -6.54 -8.01
CA PRO A 236 7.56 -5.80 -6.75
C PRO A 236 6.27 -5.87 -5.94
N VAL A 237 6.38 -6.25 -4.67
CA VAL A 237 5.28 -6.26 -3.70
C VAL A 237 5.72 -5.46 -2.48
N TRP A 238 5.13 -4.29 -2.31
CA TRP A 238 5.38 -3.39 -1.19
C TRP A 238 4.30 -3.55 -0.12
N ILE A 239 4.57 -3.06 1.07
CA ILE A 239 3.61 -3.07 2.17
C ILE A 239 3.65 -1.72 2.87
N LYS A 240 2.48 -1.08 3.01
CA LYS A 240 2.31 0.11 3.82
C LYS A 240 1.88 -0.31 5.23
N LEU A 241 2.75 -0.08 6.20
CA LEU A 241 2.52 -0.41 7.60
C LEU A 241 2.25 0.85 8.42
N GLN A 242 1.51 0.68 9.51
CA GLN A 242 1.40 1.68 10.56
C GLN A 242 2.48 1.41 11.60
N SER A 243 3.23 2.45 11.98
CA SER A 243 4.36 2.31 12.90
C SER A 243 3.94 2.34 14.38
N GLN A 244 2.74 2.84 14.66
CA GLN A 244 2.21 2.98 16.02
C GLN A 244 0.69 2.88 16.00
N ASP A 245 0.13 2.12 16.94
CA ASP A 245 -1.30 2.18 17.27
C ASP A 245 -1.52 3.41 18.15
N GLY A 246 -2.40 4.30 17.70
CA GLY A 246 -2.75 5.52 18.44
C GLY A 246 -3.63 5.26 19.64
#